data_70d83632a7da3516f9c62fb4a27f6618
#
_entry.id   70d83632a7da3516f9c62fb4a27f6618
#
_cell.length_a   1.000
_cell.length_b   1.000
_cell.length_c   1.000
_cell.angle_alpha   90.00
_cell.angle_beta   90.00
_cell.angle_gamma   90.00
#
_symmetry.space_group_name_H-M   'P 1'
#
loop_
_entity.id
_entity.type
_entity.pdbx_description
1 polymer ?
#
loop_
_entity_poly.entity_id
_entity_poly.type
_entity_poly.pdbx_seq_one_letter_code
_entity_poly.pdbx_strand_id
1 'polypeptide(L)'
;SPWPRRVSPFLVPSSIINMISGHVSIKFGFKGPNLALATACTTGLHAIGQSARMIEYGDCDVMVAGGAESTVSPLGMGGFAAARALSTRNDDPATASRPWDKDRDGFVLGEGAGVVVLEEYEHAKARGARIYAEITGFGLSGDAYHMTAPNVDGPRRSMQMALQNAGINADQVDYLNAHGTSTPLGDANETNAIKLAFGDHAKKLVVNSTKSMTGHLLGGAGGIESVFTALAVYHPKSPPTINIFNQDPDCDLDYCANTARDMKI
;
A
#
# COMPACT_ATOMS: atom_id res chain seq x y z
N SER A 1 -6.21 44.40 -11.56
CA SER A 1 -6.11 43.02 -12.08
C SER A 1 -7.30 42.19 -11.65
N PRO A 2 -8.04 41.52 -12.53
CA PRO A 2 -9.21 40.68 -12.17
C PRO A 2 -8.80 39.34 -11.53
N TRP A 3 -7.52 39.09 -11.30
CA TRP A 3 -6.92 37.83 -10.92
C TRP A 3 -7.56 37.19 -9.67
N PRO A 4 -7.63 37.85 -8.51
CA PRO A 4 -8.17 37.19 -7.30
C PRO A 4 -9.65 36.86 -7.41
N ARG A 5 -10.42 37.60 -8.24
CA ARG A 5 -11.88 37.40 -8.36
C ARG A 5 -12.26 36.19 -9.22
N ARG A 6 -11.32 35.58 -9.95
CA ARG A 6 -11.52 34.38 -10.80
C ARG A 6 -11.15 33.08 -10.10
N VAL A 7 -10.58 33.15 -8.89
CA VAL A 7 -10.23 31.97 -8.10
C VAL A 7 -11.43 31.62 -7.22
N SER A 8 -11.82 30.34 -7.23
CA SER A 8 -12.88 29.85 -6.36
C SER A 8 -12.49 30.02 -4.90
N PRO A 9 -13.40 30.50 -4.02
CA PRO A 9 -13.15 30.54 -2.58
C PRO A 9 -12.94 29.16 -1.98
N PHE A 10 -13.34 28.10 -2.68
CA PHE A 10 -13.15 26.70 -2.28
C PHE A 10 -11.84 26.10 -2.76
N LEU A 11 -11.01 26.82 -3.53
CA LEU A 11 -9.76 26.26 -4.05
C LEU A 11 -8.87 25.71 -2.93
N VAL A 12 -8.66 26.50 -1.87
CA VAL A 12 -7.82 26.05 -0.75
C VAL A 12 -8.45 24.86 -0.01
N PRO A 13 -9.71 24.92 0.45
CA PRO A 13 -10.34 23.79 1.12
C PRO A 13 -10.41 22.50 0.26
N SER A 14 -10.51 22.64 -1.06
CA SER A 14 -10.56 21.48 -1.97
C SER A 14 -9.18 20.92 -2.33
N SER A 15 -8.10 21.61 -1.99
CA SER A 15 -6.74 21.25 -2.40
C SER A 15 -5.85 20.79 -1.25
N ILE A 16 -6.14 21.19 -0.01
CA ILE A 16 -5.29 20.82 1.14
C ILE A 16 -5.56 19.36 1.56
N ILE A 17 -4.48 18.62 1.80
CA ILE A 17 -4.52 17.17 2.01
C ILE A 17 -5.29 16.73 3.27
N ASN A 18 -5.36 17.58 4.30
CA ASN A 18 -6.06 17.28 5.55
C ASN A 18 -7.59 17.43 5.47
N MET A 19 -8.12 17.88 4.33
CA MET A 19 -9.58 18.01 4.18
C MET A 19 -10.30 16.70 3.90
N ILE A 20 -9.60 15.65 3.46
CA ILE A 20 -10.20 14.30 3.36
C ILE A 20 -10.61 13.84 4.77
N SER A 21 -9.66 13.80 5.70
CA SER A 21 -9.93 13.46 7.11
C SER A 21 -10.83 14.50 7.79
N GLY A 22 -10.68 15.79 7.45
CA GLY A 22 -11.51 16.86 7.93
C GLY A 22 -13.00 16.70 7.59
N HIS A 23 -13.33 16.33 6.36
CA HIS A 23 -14.71 16.05 5.95
C HIS A 23 -15.29 14.82 6.65
N VAL A 24 -14.51 13.76 6.84
CA VAL A 24 -14.92 12.58 7.61
C VAL A 24 -15.23 12.99 9.06
N SER A 25 -14.34 13.75 9.69
CA SER A 25 -14.52 14.27 11.05
C SER A 25 -15.81 15.10 11.18
N ILE A 26 -16.04 16.05 10.28
CA ILE A 26 -17.25 16.90 10.26
C ILE A 26 -18.51 16.04 10.07
N LYS A 27 -18.50 15.14 9.11
CA LYS A 27 -19.66 14.32 8.74
C LYS A 27 -20.13 13.40 9.87
N PHE A 28 -19.18 12.82 10.61
CA PHE A 28 -19.46 11.83 11.64
C PHE A 28 -19.33 12.38 13.08
N GLY A 29 -18.92 13.65 13.23
CA GLY A 29 -18.73 14.28 14.52
C GLY A 29 -17.53 13.75 15.31
N PHE A 30 -16.51 13.22 14.63
CA PHE A 30 -15.31 12.69 15.27
C PHE A 30 -14.43 13.85 15.76
N LYS A 31 -14.02 13.82 17.03
CA LYS A 31 -13.28 14.91 17.69
C LYS A 31 -11.91 14.51 18.20
N GLY A 32 -11.48 13.28 17.94
CA GLY A 32 -10.14 12.81 18.24
C GLY A 32 -9.07 13.40 17.32
N PRO A 33 -7.84 12.87 17.36
CA PRO A 33 -6.77 13.31 16.48
C PRO A 33 -7.17 13.29 15.00
N ASN A 34 -6.87 14.35 14.27
CA ASN A 34 -7.20 14.51 12.86
C ASN A 34 -5.95 14.95 12.11
N LEU A 35 -5.36 14.07 11.36
CA LEU A 35 -4.07 14.22 10.70
C LEU A 35 -4.16 13.86 9.22
N ALA A 36 -3.22 14.39 8.45
CA ALA A 36 -2.95 13.92 7.09
C ALA A 36 -1.46 13.66 6.94
N LEU A 37 -1.13 12.58 6.25
CA LEU A 37 0.23 12.22 5.89
C LEU A 37 0.44 12.40 4.38
N ALA A 38 1.68 12.62 3.98
CA ALA A 38 2.09 12.71 2.59
C ALA A 38 3.44 12.01 2.43
N THR A 39 3.41 10.75 2.06
CA THR A 39 4.59 9.89 1.88
C THR A 39 4.50 9.10 0.56
N ALA A 40 3.97 9.76 -0.49
CA ALA A 40 3.76 9.17 -1.80
C ALA A 40 2.97 7.85 -1.74
N CYS A 41 3.43 6.81 -2.39
CA CYS A 41 2.74 5.52 -2.48
C CYS A 41 2.54 4.81 -1.14
N THR A 42 3.27 5.18 -0.09
CA THR A 42 3.16 4.59 1.24
C THR A 42 2.18 5.34 2.16
N THR A 43 1.58 6.43 1.70
CA THR A 43 0.75 7.32 2.54
C THR A 43 -0.35 6.58 3.29
N GLY A 44 -1.14 5.75 2.61
CA GLY A 44 -2.22 4.99 3.23
C GLY A 44 -1.73 4.01 4.29
N LEU A 45 -0.61 3.32 4.03
CA LEU A 45 -0.03 2.38 4.98
C LEU A 45 0.59 3.09 6.19
N HIS A 46 1.27 4.22 5.97
CA HIS A 46 1.78 5.05 7.05
C HIS A 46 0.66 5.64 7.92
N ALA A 47 -0.46 6.07 7.31
CA ALA A 47 -1.63 6.54 8.06
C ALA A 47 -2.17 5.46 9.00
N ILE A 48 -2.27 4.21 8.53
CA ILE A 48 -2.70 3.07 9.33
C ILE A 48 -1.71 2.78 10.46
N GLY A 49 -0.42 2.67 10.16
CA GLY A 49 0.60 2.37 11.16
C GLY A 49 0.76 3.46 12.22
N GLN A 50 0.69 4.75 11.85
CA GLN A 50 0.73 5.85 12.82
C GLN A 50 -0.54 5.89 13.69
N SER A 51 -1.70 5.60 13.10
CA SER A 51 -2.96 5.50 13.86
C SER A 51 -2.93 4.34 14.87
N ALA A 52 -2.36 3.20 14.50
CA ALA A 52 -2.16 2.09 15.43
C ALA A 52 -1.28 2.51 16.62
N ARG A 53 -0.19 3.24 16.38
CA ARG A 53 0.67 3.77 17.46
C ARG A 53 -0.05 4.77 18.36
N MET A 54 -0.89 5.65 17.79
CA MET A 54 -1.67 6.59 18.60
C MET A 54 -2.64 5.87 19.54
N ILE A 55 -3.25 4.77 19.09
CA ILE A 55 -4.07 3.90 19.95
C ILE A 55 -3.20 3.22 21.01
N GLU A 56 -2.06 2.67 20.64
CA GLU A 56 -1.11 2.03 21.55
C GLU A 56 -0.61 2.99 22.64
N TYR A 57 -0.39 4.27 22.30
CA TYR A 57 0.02 5.32 23.24
C TYR A 57 -1.13 5.89 24.09
N GLY A 58 -2.38 5.53 23.79
CA GLY A 58 -3.55 5.98 24.54
C GLY A 58 -4.07 7.37 24.15
N ASP A 59 -3.70 7.88 22.96
CA ASP A 59 -4.23 9.15 22.45
C ASP A 59 -5.72 9.02 22.10
N CYS A 60 -6.18 7.82 21.76
CA CYS A 60 -7.56 7.48 21.45
C CYS A 60 -7.77 5.95 21.43
N ASP A 61 -9.03 5.51 21.56
CA ASP A 61 -9.38 4.09 21.50
C ASP A 61 -9.71 3.60 20.09
N VAL A 62 -10.13 4.51 19.20
CA VAL A 62 -10.59 4.19 17.83
C VAL A 62 -10.08 5.23 16.84
N MET A 63 -9.55 4.75 15.72
CA MET A 63 -9.10 5.59 14.59
C MET A 63 -9.66 5.09 13.27
N VAL A 64 -10.11 6.01 12.43
CA VAL A 64 -10.40 5.76 11.01
C VAL A 64 -9.16 6.15 10.21
N ALA A 65 -8.53 5.20 9.55
CA ALA A 65 -7.26 5.41 8.87
C ALA A 65 -7.23 4.75 7.49
N GLY A 66 -6.44 5.29 6.59
CA GLY A 66 -6.27 4.74 5.24
C GLY A 66 -5.72 5.76 4.27
N GLY A 67 -6.02 5.57 2.99
CA GLY A 67 -5.60 6.45 1.92
C GLY A 67 -6.65 6.56 0.82
N ALA A 68 -6.66 7.68 0.14
CA ALA A 68 -7.50 7.93 -1.03
C ALA A 68 -6.70 8.69 -2.08
N GLU A 69 -6.99 8.41 -3.35
CA GLU A 69 -6.31 9.04 -4.48
C GLU A 69 -7.27 9.22 -5.65
N SER A 70 -7.19 10.37 -6.31
CA SER A 70 -7.92 10.69 -7.55
C SER A 70 -7.00 11.48 -8.48
N THR A 71 -5.99 10.81 -9.03
CA THR A 71 -4.92 11.41 -9.83
C THR A 71 -5.06 11.12 -11.33
N VAL A 72 -6.04 10.32 -11.75
CA VAL A 72 -6.31 10.03 -13.18
C VAL A 72 -6.90 11.26 -13.85
N SER A 73 -6.03 12.20 -14.18
CA SER A 73 -6.32 13.47 -14.81
C SER A 73 -5.28 13.74 -15.89
N PRO A 74 -5.52 14.66 -16.84
CA PRO A 74 -4.52 15.02 -17.84
C PRO A 74 -3.18 15.43 -17.22
N LEU A 75 -3.19 16.13 -16.08
CA LEU A 75 -1.97 16.55 -15.39
C LEU A 75 -1.28 15.37 -14.71
N GLY A 76 -1.99 14.53 -13.98
CA GLY A 76 -1.44 13.35 -13.34
C GLY A 76 -0.87 12.35 -14.33
N MET A 77 -1.67 11.99 -15.36
CA MET A 77 -1.22 11.11 -16.43
C MET A 77 -0.03 11.69 -17.20
N GLY A 78 -0.08 12.98 -17.56
CA GLY A 78 1.00 13.66 -18.27
C GLY A 78 2.30 13.69 -17.46
N GLY A 79 2.22 13.93 -16.14
CA GLY A 79 3.38 13.96 -15.26
C GLY A 79 4.08 12.59 -15.18
N PHE A 80 3.33 11.52 -14.93
CA PHE A 80 3.91 10.17 -14.85
C PHE A 80 4.36 9.64 -16.23
N ALA A 81 3.66 9.98 -17.31
CA ALA A 81 4.08 9.66 -18.67
C ALA A 81 5.40 10.35 -19.02
N ALA A 82 5.55 11.64 -18.68
CA ALA A 82 6.80 12.38 -18.88
C ALA A 82 7.97 11.79 -18.08
N ALA A 83 7.69 11.25 -16.88
CA ALA A 83 8.65 10.52 -16.07
C ALA A 83 8.96 9.10 -16.60
N ARG A 84 8.28 8.63 -17.63
CA ARG A 84 8.37 7.27 -18.19
C ARG A 84 8.11 6.18 -17.16
N ALA A 85 7.17 6.44 -16.24
CA ALA A 85 6.83 5.52 -15.17
C ALA A 85 5.64 4.62 -15.50
N LEU A 86 4.80 5.02 -16.47
CA LEU A 86 3.60 4.29 -16.87
C LEU A 86 3.88 3.23 -17.95
N SER A 87 3.12 2.13 -17.88
CA SER A 87 3.03 1.18 -18.99
C SER A 87 2.53 1.86 -20.26
N THR A 88 3.08 1.47 -21.39
CA THR A 88 2.68 1.95 -22.72
C THR A 88 1.84 0.93 -23.49
N ARG A 89 1.42 -0.16 -22.84
CA ARG A 89 0.63 -1.26 -23.43
C ARG A 89 -0.84 -0.88 -23.59
N ASN A 90 -1.11 0.05 -24.51
CA ASN A 90 -2.47 0.54 -24.78
C ASN A 90 -3.25 -0.34 -25.76
N ASP A 91 -2.59 -1.22 -26.50
CA ASP A 91 -3.17 -2.22 -27.38
C ASP A 91 -3.77 -3.42 -26.65
N ASP A 92 -3.29 -3.69 -25.42
CA ASP A 92 -3.82 -4.74 -24.54
C ASP A 92 -3.82 -4.28 -23.06
N PRO A 93 -4.69 -3.32 -22.70
CA PRO A 93 -4.68 -2.69 -21.38
C PRO A 93 -5.00 -3.66 -20.23
N ALA A 94 -5.74 -4.73 -20.49
CA ALA A 94 -6.07 -5.74 -19.49
C ALA A 94 -4.83 -6.48 -18.97
N THR A 95 -3.76 -6.54 -19.74
CA THR A 95 -2.49 -7.19 -19.37
C THR A 95 -1.35 -6.20 -19.13
N ALA A 96 -1.65 -4.90 -19.03
CA ALA A 96 -0.64 -3.86 -18.87
C ALA A 96 0.03 -3.91 -17.50
N SER A 97 -0.75 -4.09 -16.42
CA SER A 97 -0.19 -4.30 -15.09
C SER A 97 0.17 -5.78 -14.91
N ARG A 98 1.48 -6.05 -14.87
CA ARG A 98 2.06 -7.41 -14.82
C ARG A 98 3.28 -7.50 -13.91
N PRO A 99 3.12 -7.29 -12.60
CA PRO A 99 4.24 -7.35 -11.67
C PRO A 99 5.02 -8.66 -11.81
N TRP A 100 6.36 -8.55 -11.81
CA TRP A 100 7.33 -9.65 -11.94
C TRP A 100 7.29 -10.46 -13.25
N ASP A 101 6.43 -10.07 -14.20
CA ASP A 101 6.52 -10.61 -15.57
C ASP A 101 7.71 -9.97 -16.29
N LYS A 102 8.37 -10.73 -17.16
CA LYS A 102 9.53 -10.30 -17.91
C LYS A 102 9.26 -9.11 -18.83
N ASP A 103 8.02 -9.03 -19.36
CA ASP A 103 7.61 -8.01 -20.32
C ASP A 103 6.91 -6.81 -19.67
N ARG A 104 7.05 -6.62 -18.34
CA ARG A 104 6.54 -5.45 -17.63
C ARG A 104 7.27 -4.18 -18.07
N ASP A 105 6.57 -3.08 -18.24
CA ASP A 105 7.11 -1.83 -18.80
C ASP A 105 6.75 -0.57 -18.02
N GLY A 106 6.09 -0.70 -16.87
CA GLY A 106 5.65 0.41 -16.04
C GLY A 106 4.35 0.12 -15.31
N PHE A 107 3.93 1.00 -14.42
CA PHE A 107 2.68 0.80 -13.69
C PHE A 107 1.46 1.33 -14.47
N VAL A 108 0.29 0.86 -14.12
CA VAL A 108 -1.00 1.40 -14.54
C VAL A 108 -1.53 2.28 -13.42
N LEU A 109 -1.85 3.54 -13.71
CA LEU A 109 -2.40 4.47 -12.73
C LEU A 109 -3.84 4.07 -12.37
N GLY A 110 -4.13 3.97 -11.08
CA GLY A 110 -5.44 3.69 -10.53
C GLY A 110 -5.95 4.81 -9.63
N GLU A 111 -7.23 4.80 -9.32
CA GLU A 111 -7.90 5.69 -8.37
C GLU A 111 -8.74 4.90 -7.39
N GLY A 112 -8.98 5.46 -6.22
CA GLY A 112 -9.86 4.87 -5.22
C GLY A 112 -9.45 5.20 -3.79
N ALA A 113 -10.07 4.51 -2.85
CA ALA A 113 -9.81 4.66 -1.43
C ALA A 113 -9.89 3.31 -0.72
N GLY A 114 -9.02 3.13 0.26
CA GLY A 114 -9.09 2.04 1.24
C GLY A 114 -9.00 2.61 2.64
N VAL A 115 -9.97 2.26 3.47
CA VAL A 115 -10.09 2.77 4.84
C VAL A 115 -10.38 1.62 5.79
N VAL A 116 -9.71 1.61 6.91
CA VAL A 116 -9.92 0.67 8.02
C VAL A 116 -10.32 1.41 9.27
N VAL A 117 -11.08 0.76 10.13
CA VAL A 117 -11.32 1.20 11.50
C VAL A 117 -10.38 0.41 12.40
N LEU A 118 -9.45 1.10 13.01
CA LEU A 118 -8.56 0.56 14.03
C LEU A 118 -9.18 0.80 15.40
N GLU A 119 -9.06 -0.17 16.28
CA GLU A 119 -9.64 -0.11 17.60
C GLU A 119 -8.76 -0.85 18.59
N GLU A 120 -8.63 -0.33 19.82
CA GLU A 120 -7.95 -1.01 20.90
C GLU A 120 -8.60 -2.37 21.13
N TYR A 121 -7.78 -3.41 21.34
CA TYR A 121 -8.23 -4.79 21.30
C TYR A 121 -9.28 -5.13 22.37
N GLU A 122 -9.05 -4.74 23.64
CA GLU A 122 -10.00 -5.02 24.71
C GLU A 122 -11.27 -4.16 24.60
N HIS A 123 -11.16 -2.94 24.07
CA HIS A 123 -12.31 -2.09 23.75
C HIS A 123 -13.20 -2.76 22.68
N ALA A 124 -12.60 -3.28 21.59
CA ALA A 124 -13.30 -4.01 20.55
C ALA A 124 -14.01 -5.27 21.08
N LYS A 125 -13.32 -6.06 21.91
CA LYS A 125 -13.88 -7.26 22.55
C LYS A 125 -15.03 -6.95 23.49
N ALA A 126 -14.90 -5.92 24.31
CA ALA A 126 -15.91 -5.54 25.29
C ALA A 126 -17.27 -5.21 24.65
N ARG A 127 -17.27 -4.66 23.43
CA ARG A 127 -18.51 -4.38 22.67
C ARG A 127 -18.93 -5.48 21.68
N GLY A 128 -18.20 -6.61 21.66
CA GLY A 128 -18.50 -7.72 20.73
C GLY A 128 -18.23 -7.39 19.26
N ALA A 129 -17.23 -6.56 18.98
CA ALA A 129 -16.89 -6.20 17.60
C ALA A 129 -16.37 -7.41 16.82
N ARG A 130 -16.63 -7.43 15.52
CA ARG A 130 -15.97 -8.36 14.61
C ARG A 130 -14.54 -7.87 14.38
N ILE A 131 -13.55 -8.68 14.76
CA ILE A 131 -12.14 -8.43 14.53
C ILE A 131 -11.72 -9.22 13.29
N TYR A 132 -11.17 -8.54 12.27
CA TYR A 132 -10.70 -9.17 11.04
C TYR A 132 -9.25 -9.62 11.14
N ALA A 133 -8.42 -8.78 11.75
CA ALA A 133 -7.00 -9.04 11.98
C ALA A 133 -6.50 -8.12 13.11
N GLU A 134 -5.33 -8.41 13.64
CA GLU A 134 -4.61 -7.57 14.59
C GLU A 134 -3.37 -6.97 13.91
N ILE A 135 -3.10 -5.68 14.15
CA ILE A 135 -1.85 -5.04 13.74
C ILE A 135 -0.86 -5.20 14.88
N THR A 136 0.14 -6.02 14.68
CA THR A 136 1.14 -6.36 15.69
C THR A 136 2.46 -5.64 15.52
N GLY A 137 2.73 -5.07 14.34
CA GLY A 137 3.98 -4.37 14.10
C GLY A 137 3.93 -3.40 12.93
N PHE A 138 4.80 -2.42 12.99
CA PHE A 138 4.93 -1.38 11.98
C PHE A 138 6.40 -0.97 11.81
N GLY A 139 6.84 -0.88 10.55
CA GLY A 139 8.19 -0.44 10.21
C GLY A 139 8.16 0.61 9.11
N LEU A 140 9.05 1.59 9.22
CA LEU A 140 9.26 2.62 8.20
C LEU A 140 10.75 2.98 8.11
N SER A 141 11.15 3.36 6.91
CA SER A 141 12.53 3.75 6.61
C SER A 141 12.57 4.74 5.44
N GLY A 142 13.69 5.38 5.24
CA GLY A 142 13.98 6.17 4.05
C GLY A 142 15.25 5.66 3.37
N ASP A 143 15.29 5.71 2.04
CA ASP A 143 16.43 5.19 1.27
C ASP A 143 17.69 6.06 1.38
N ALA A 144 17.52 7.37 1.53
CA ALA A 144 18.61 8.36 1.52
C ALA A 144 19.56 8.18 0.32
N TYR A 145 19.03 7.78 -0.83
CA TYR A 145 19.80 7.38 -2.00
C TYR A 145 19.52 8.26 -3.22
N HIS A 146 18.31 8.21 -3.75
CA HIS A 146 17.93 8.93 -4.95
C HIS A 146 16.45 9.33 -4.88
N MET A 147 16.07 10.39 -5.60
CA MET A 147 14.72 10.93 -5.57
C MET A 147 13.65 9.95 -6.09
N THR A 148 13.98 9.13 -7.08
CA THR A 148 13.03 8.20 -7.72
C THR A 148 13.56 6.78 -7.91
N ALA A 149 14.88 6.57 -7.95
CA ALA A 149 15.46 5.24 -8.08
C ALA A 149 15.43 4.52 -6.72
N PRO A 150 14.80 3.33 -6.64
CA PRO A 150 14.71 2.58 -5.39
C PRO A 150 16.06 1.98 -4.99
N ASN A 151 16.27 1.84 -3.68
CA ASN A 151 17.36 1.10 -3.09
C ASN A 151 16.81 -0.15 -2.40
N VAL A 152 17.56 -1.23 -2.42
CA VAL A 152 17.19 -2.51 -1.78
C VAL A 152 17.20 -2.38 -0.24
N ASP A 153 18.07 -1.55 0.31
CA ASP A 153 18.26 -1.42 1.77
C ASP A 153 17.07 -0.80 2.50
N GLY A 154 16.43 0.21 1.92
CA GLY A 154 15.27 0.87 2.53
C GLY A 154 14.11 -0.10 2.79
N PRO A 155 13.57 -0.79 1.78
CA PRO A 155 12.51 -1.80 1.96
C PRO A 155 12.93 -2.93 2.89
N ARG A 156 14.17 -3.42 2.80
CA ARG A 156 14.71 -4.42 3.73
C ARG A 156 14.60 -3.97 5.18
N ARG A 157 15.06 -2.75 5.49
CA ARG A 157 15.04 -2.20 6.86
C ARG A 157 13.61 -2.00 7.37
N SER A 158 12.69 -1.54 6.53
CA SER A 158 11.28 -1.38 6.95
C SER A 158 10.63 -2.72 7.29
N MET A 159 10.86 -3.77 6.50
CA MET A 159 10.37 -5.12 6.80
C MET A 159 10.99 -5.66 8.10
N GLN A 160 12.30 -5.54 8.28
CA GLN A 160 12.97 -5.97 9.52
C GLN A 160 12.49 -5.20 10.75
N MET A 161 12.26 -3.90 10.62
CA MET A 161 11.69 -3.09 11.71
C MET A 161 10.27 -3.53 12.05
N ALA A 162 9.43 -3.87 11.06
CA ALA A 162 8.09 -4.38 11.31
C ALA A 162 8.11 -5.71 12.07
N LEU A 163 8.96 -6.65 11.66
CA LEU A 163 9.18 -7.92 12.36
C LEU A 163 9.65 -7.71 13.80
N GLN A 164 10.64 -6.83 13.98
CA GLN A 164 11.17 -6.51 15.31
C GLN A 164 10.10 -5.84 16.20
N ASN A 165 9.33 -4.92 15.66
CA ASN A 165 8.25 -4.25 16.39
C ASN A 165 7.12 -5.22 16.75
N ALA A 166 6.81 -6.18 15.88
CA ALA A 166 5.85 -7.24 16.14
C ALA A 166 6.35 -8.33 17.13
N GLY A 167 7.66 -8.39 17.37
CA GLY A 167 8.26 -9.44 18.21
C GLY A 167 8.21 -10.83 17.58
N ILE A 168 8.18 -10.93 16.24
CA ILE A 168 8.12 -12.20 15.51
C ILE A 168 9.38 -12.42 14.67
N ASN A 169 9.65 -13.68 14.37
CA ASN A 169 10.73 -14.05 13.45
C ASN A 169 10.24 -14.07 12.00
N ALA A 170 11.17 -13.98 11.06
CA ALA A 170 10.87 -14.00 9.63
C ALA A 170 10.13 -15.28 9.19
N ASP A 171 10.43 -16.42 9.80
CA ASP A 171 9.83 -17.72 9.50
C ASP A 171 8.37 -17.91 9.99
N GLN A 172 7.85 -16.93 10.71
CA GLN A 172 6.46 -16.88 11.16
C GLN A 172 5.54 -16.09 10.19
N VAL A 173 6.09 -15.56 9.10
CA VAL A 173 5.32 -14.84 8.08
C VAL A 173 4.99 -15.79 6.92
N ASP A 174 3.73 -15.98 6.64
CA ASP A 174 3.25 -16.86 5.57
C ASP A 174 2.98 -16.11 4.26
N TYR A 175 2.57 -14.83 4.35
CA TYR A 175 2.09 -14.04 3.22
C TYR A 175 2.63 -12.59 3.26
N LEU A 176 2.94 -12.06 2.08
CA LEU A 176 3.38 -10.68 1.90
C LEU A 176 2.64 -10.04 0.72
N ASN A 177 1.84 -9.01 1.01
CA ASN A 177 1.29 -8.14 -0.02
C ASN A 177 2.35 -7.08 -0.36
N ALA A 178 2.95 -7.23 -1.54
CA ALA A 178 4.09 -6.42 -1.96
C ALA A 178 3.67 -5.11 -2.63
N HIS A 179 4.64 -4.23 -2.80
CA HIS A 179 4.45 -3.04 -3.61
C HIS A 179 4.22 -3.39 -5.07
N GLY A 180 5.08 -4.21 -5.69
CA GLY A 180 4.89 -4.87 -6.98
C GLY A 180 4.17 -4.01 -8.01
N THR A 181 4.81 -2.94 -8.50
CA THR A 181 4.16 -1.93 -9.35
C THR A 181 4.16 -2.26 -10.84
N SER A 182 4.74 -3.38 -11.25
CA SER A 182 4.97 -3.70 -12.67
C SER A 182 6.05 -2.81 -13.33
N THR A 183 6.99 -2.30 -12.53
CA THR A 183 8.14 -1.54 -13.05
C THR A 183 9.37 -2.44 -13.11
N PRO A 184 10.21 -2.36 -14.17
CA PRO A 184 11.36 -3.24 -14.34
C PRO A 184 12.30 -3.24 -13.13
N LEU A 185 12.72 -2.06 -12.68
CA LEU A 185 13.66 -1.92 -11.57
C LEU A 185 13.00 -2.12 -10.20
N GLY A 186 11.78 -1.61 -10.02
CA GLY A 186 11.09 -1.65 -8.73
C GLY A 186 10.82 -3.09 -8.26
N ASP A 187 10.27 -3.91 -9.14
CA ASP A 187 9.89 -5.29 -8.82
C ASP A 187 11.12 -6.17 -8.53
N ALA A 188 12.22 -5.98 -9.30
CA ALA A 188 13.46 -6.70 -9.05
C ALA A 188 14.13 -6.28 -7.73
N ASN A 189 14.15 -4.98 -7.41
CA ASN A 189 14.66 -4.48 -6.14
C ASN A 189 13.86 -4.97 -4.96
N GLU A 190 12.53 -4.99 -5.05
CA GLU A 190 11.66 -5.50 -3.98
C GLU A 190 11.88 -7.00 -3.75
N THR A 191 12.01 -7.79 -4.81
CA THR A 191 12.38 -9.21 -4.73
C THR A 191 13.68 -9.40 -3.94
N ASN A 192 14.71 -8.61 -4.24
CA ASN A 192 15.99 -8.67 -3.53
C ASN A 192 15.86 -8.21 -2.07
N ALA A 193 15.08 -7.17 -1.80
CA ALA A 193 14.81 -6.70 -0.45
C ALA A 193 14.10 -7.78 0.41
N ILE A 194 13.11 -8.47 -0.16
CA ILE A 194 12.43 -9.59 0.48
C ILE A 194 13.41 -10.72 0.81
N LYS A 195 14.24 -11.12 -0.15
CA LYS A 195 15.28 -12.15 0.09
C LYS A 195 16.22 -11.76 1.22
N LEU A 196 16.65 -10.50 1.28
CA LEU A 196 17.55 -10.03 2.33
C LEU A 196 16.86 -9.89 3.70
N ALA A 197 15.56 -9.57 3.72
CA ALA A 197 14.80 -9.44 4.97
C ALA A 197 14.44 -10.79 5.58
N PHE A 198 14.07 -11.77 4.74
CA PHE A 198 13.54 -13.06 5.17
C PHE A 198 14.53 -14.23 5.03
N GLY A 199 15.71 -14.01 4.43
CA GLY A 199 16.73 -15.05 4.24
C GLY A 199 16.16 -16.27 3.50
N ASP A 200 16.50 -17.46 3.97
CA ASP A 200 16.05 -18.73 3.35
C ASP A 200 14.52 -18.90 3.38
N HIS A 201 13.84 -18.21 4.31
CA HIS A 201 12.38 -18.24 4.41
C HIS A 201 11.68 -17.52 3.24
N ALA A 202 12.35 -16.60 2.56
CA ALA A 202 11.81 -15.89 1.39
C ALA A 202 11.28 -16.83 0.30
N LYS A 203 11.87 -18.03 0.16
CA LYS A 203 11.42 -19.07 -0.80
C LYS A 203 10.15 -19.81 -0.36
N LYS A 204 9.71 -19.64 0.90
CA LYS A 204 8.50 -20.25 1.46
C LYS A 204 7.35 -19.25 1.58
N LEU A 205 7.67 -17.96 1.50
CA LEU A 205 6.67 -16.90 1.49
C LEU A 205 5.82 -16.97 0.23
N VAL A 206 4.52 -16.74 0.39
CA VAL A 206 3.66 -16.37 -0.71
C VAL A 206 3.63 -14.85 -0.81
N VAL A 207 4.11 -14.33 -1.91
CA VAL A 207 4.13 -12.90 -2.21
C VAL A 207 3.07 -12.61 -3.27
N ASN A 208 2.37 -11.49 -3.19
CA ASN A 208 1.53 -11.07 -4.30
C ASN A 208 1.52 -9.55 -4.47
N SER A 209 1.08 -9.09 -5.64
CA SER A 209 0.70 -7.71 -5.86
C SER A 209 -0.71 -7.62 -6.40
N THR A 210 -1.59 -7.04 -5.59
CA THR A 210 -2.96 -6.72 -6.01
C THR A 210 -3.01 -5.60 -7.04
N LYS A 211 -1.91 -4.86 -7.24
CA LYS A 211 -1.78 -3.87 -8.31
C LYS A 211 -1.85 -4.47 -9.72
N SER A 212 -1.66 -5.78 -9.85
CA SER A 212 -1.94 -6.49 -11.11
C SER A 212 -3.42 -6.36 -11.53
N MET A 213 -4.34 -6.20 -10.56
CA MET A 213 -5.78 -6.10 -10.77
C MET A 213 -6.32 -4.68 -10.62
N THR A 214 -5.77 -3.89 -9.70
CA THR A 214 -6.28 -2.55 -9.35
C THR A 214 -5.53 -1.41 -10.01
N GLY A 215 -4.35 -1.67 -10.58
CA GLY A 215 -3.39 -0.61 -10.86
C GLY A 215 -2.80 -0.03 -9.57
N HIS A 216 -2.03 1.03 -9.72
CA HIS A 216 -1.35 1.71 -8.62
C HIS A 216 -2.10 2.98 -8.22
N LEU A 217 -2.75 2.97 -7.06
CA LEU A 217 -3.52 4.09 -6.53
C LEU A 217 -2.65 5.12 -5.77
N LEU A 218 -1.33 5.11 -5.96
CA LEU A 218 -0.42 6.05 -5.27
C LEU A 218 -0.69 6.09 -3.76
N GLY A 219 -1.10 7.24 -3.22
CA GLY A 219 -1.40 7.40 -1.79
C GLY A 219 -2.56 6.55 -1.27
N GLY A 220 -3.49 6.15 -2.14
CA GLY A 220 -4.59 5.22 -1.81
C GLY A 220 -4.19 3.75 -1.77
N ALA A 221 -3.06 3.37 -2.41
CA ALA A 221 -2.65 1.98 -2.58
C ALA A 221 -2.52 1.23 -1.24
N GLY A 222 -1.78 1.78 -0.27
CA GLY A 222 -1.60 1.14 1.03
C GLY A 222 -2.90 0.95 1.80
N GLY A 223 -3.90 1.82 1.60
CA GLY A 223 -5.22 1.69 2.18
C GLY A 223 -5.97 0.45 1.67
N ILE A 224 -6.12 0.31 0.34
CA ILE A 224 -6.82 -0.85 -0.24
C ILE A 224 -6.06 -2.16 0.00
N GLU A 225 -4.73 -2.13 -0.07
CA GLU A 225 -3.89 -3.31 0.17
C GLU A 225 -3.98 -3.80 1.61
N SER A 226 -4.11 -2.89 2.58
CA SER A 226 -4.38 -3.25 3.97
C SER A 226 -5.73 -3.94 4.14
N VAL A 227 -6.77 -3.47 3.44
CA VAL A 227 -8.08 -4.13 3.43
C VAL A 227 -7.97 -5.53 2.83
N PHE A 228 -7.30 -5.70 1.69
CA PHE A 228 -7.11 -7.00 1.06
C PHE A 228 -6.30 -7.95 1.95
N THR A 229 -5.25 -7.44 2.61
CA THR A 229 -4.43 -8.24 3.53
C THR A 229 -5.23 -8.69 4.76
N ALA A 230 -6.00 -7.79 5.37
CA ALA A 230 -6.89 -8.16 6.48
C ALA A 230 -7.92 -9.23 6.08
N LEU A 231 -8.49 -9.11 4.87
CA LEU A 231 -9.41 -10.11 4.33
C LEU A 231 -8.69 -11.42 3.96
N ALA A 232 -7.46 -11.38 3.50
CA ALA A 232 -6.65 -12.58 3.24
C ALA A 232 -6.40 -13.38 4.53
N VAL A 233 -6.08 -12.69 5.64
CA VAL A 233 -5.97 -13.29 6.98
C VAL A 233 -7.32 -13.88 7.42
N TYR A 234 -8.40 -13.12 7.28
CA TYR A 234 -9.73 -13.51 7.75
C TYR A 234 -10.32 -14.70 6.98
N HIS A 235 -10.06 -14.81 5.68
CA HIS A 235 -10.57 -15.83 4.78
C HIS A 235 -9.53 -16.89 4.37
N PRO A 236 -8.43 -17.11 5.08
CA PRO A 236 -7.22 -17.86 4.77
C PRO A 236 -6.98 -18.07 3.26
N LYS A 237 -6.77 -16.97 2.53
CA LYS A 237 -6.65 -17.00 1.06
C LYS A 237 -5.74 -15.89 0.52
N SER A 238 -4.69 -16.27 -0.20
CA SER A 238 -3.88 -15.30 -0.94
C SER A 238 -4.59 -14.89 -2.23
N PRO A 239 -4.77 -13.58 -2.49
CA PRO A 239 -5.13 -13.09 -3.81
C PRO A 239 -4.02 -13.41 -4.82
N PRO A 240 -4.32 -13.51 -6.13
CA PRO A 240 -3.31 -13.76 -7.14
C PRO A 240 -2.56 -12.48 -7.53
N THR A 241 -1.37 -12.65 -8.09
CA THR A 241 -0.78 -11.67 -9.02
C THR A 241 -1.16 -12.12 -10.43
N ILE A 242 -2.07 -11.43 -11.08
CA ILE A 242 -2.47 -11.77 -12.46
C ILE A 242 -1.44 -11.27 -13.48
N ASN A 243 -1.54 -11.78 -14.72
CA ASN A 243 -0.73 -11.37 -15.86
C ASN A 243 0.76 -11.79 -15.78
N ILE A 244 1.12 -12.77 -14.97
CA ILE A 244 2.44 -13.38 -15.03
C ILE A 244 2.38 -14.49 -16.09
N PHE A 245 2.75 -14.18 -17.32
CA PHE A 245 2.83 -15.13 -18.43
C PHE A 245 4.21 -15.73 -18.57
N ASN A 246 5.24 -14.93 -18.25
CA ASN A 246 6.64 -15.30 -18.31
C ASN A 246 7.36 -14.63 -17.14
N GLN A 247 7.43 -15.34 -16.01
CA GLN A 247 8.06 -14.80 -14.80
C GLN A 247 9.51 -14.41 -15.08
N ASP A 248 9.92 -13.21 -14.67
CA ASP A 248 11.27 -12.72 -14.80
C ASP A 248 12.23 -13.60 -13.96
N PRO A 249 13.29 -14.17 -14.56
CA PRO A 249 14.24 -15.02 -13.84
C PRO A 249 14.93 -14.32 -12.67
N ASP A 250 15.07 -12.99 -12.68
CA ASP A 250 15.61 -12.22 -11.57
C ASP A 250 14.59 -12.05 -10.42
N CYS A 251 13.32 -12.36 -10.69
CA CYS A 251 12.21 -12.33 -9.75
C CYS A 251 11.76 -13.78 -9.46
N ASP A 252 12.49 -14.51 -8.63
CA ASP A 252 12.43 -15.95 -8.46
C ASP A 252 11.72 -16.42 -7.16
N LEU A 253 10.77 -15.62 -6.65
CA LEU A 253 9.91 -15.98 -5.52
C LEU A 253 8.55 -16.56 -5.98
N ASP A 254 7.75 -17.03 -5.03
CA ASP A 254 6.37 -17.46 -5.28
C ASP A 254 5.43 -16.24 -5.26
N TYR A 255 5.00 -15.80 -6.43
CA TYR A 255 4.13 -14.62 -6.56
C TYR A 255 2.63 -14.92 -6.63
N CYS A 256 2.21 -16.11 -6.24
CA CYS A 256 0.81 -16.55 -6.35
C CYS A 256 0.24 -16.29 -7.77
N ALA A 257 0.98 -16.73 -8.79
CA ALA A 257 0.74 -16.34 -10.18
C ALA A 257 -0.66 -16.79 -10.67
N ASN A 258 -1.39 -15.83 -11.21
CA ASN A 258 -2.64 -15.95 -11.98
C ASN A 258 -3.85 -16.59 -11.28
N THR A 259 -3.68 -17.27 -10.16
CA THR A 259 -4.79 -17.96 -9.47
C THR A 259 -4.68 -17.77 -7.95
N ALA A 260 -5.79 -17.38 -7.33
CA ALA A 260 -5.88 -17.26 -5.87
C ALA A 260 -5.61 -18.63 -5.20
N ARG A 261 -4.99 -18.61 -4.03
CA ARG A 261 -4.58 -19.81 -3.32
C ARG A 261 -5.19 -19.85 -1.92
N ASP A 262 -5.86 -20.94 -1.58
CA ASP A 262 -6.24 -21.24 -0.20
C ASP A 262 -4.96 -21.59 0.58
N MET A 263 -4.71 -20.90 1.68
CA MET A 263 -3.52 -21.11 2.52
C MET A 263 -3.75 -20.55 3.91
N LYS A 264 -3.07 -21.09 4.89
CA LYS A 264 -2.99 -20.47 6.21
C LYS A 264 -2.18 -19.16 6.10
N ILE A 265 -2.67 -18.12 6.71
CA ILE A 265 -2.01 -16.80 6.82
C ILE A 265 -2.02 -16.38 8.29
#